data_80b6472c06b1e631752902453708ce2e
#
_entry.id   80b6472c06b1e631752902453708ce2e
#
_cell.length_a   1.000
_cell.length_b   1.000
_cell.length_c   1.000
_cell.angle_alpha   90.00
_cell.angle_beta   90.00
_cell.angle_gamma   90.00
#
_symmetry.space_group_name_H-M   'P 1'
#
loop_
_entity.id
_entity.type
_entity.pdbx_description
1 polymer ?
#
loop_
_entity_poly.entity_id
_entity_poly.type
_entity_poly.pdbx_seq_one_letter_code
_entity_poly.pdbx_strand_id
1 'polypeptide(L)'
;EQAPHFGILYQDTKPLLKGEDGYNYLYRINCGGDDFTDSFGQLWMQDNTNYSRSWAASFNELNPYLASQRTTNDPIRGSRDWKLFQYFRFGRHQLEYNFPVADGMYRIEFYFTEPWHGTGGSASADCEGLRIFDVAVNDSVVLDDLDIWAESGHDGACKKVVYAIVKGGLLKIHFPEVKAGQAL
;
A
#
# COMPACT_ATOMS: atom_id res chain seq x y z
N GLU A 1 -7.70 17.24 -25.83
CA GLU A 1 -6.26 16.89 -25.83
C GLU A 1 -6.11 15.67 -24.92
N GLN A 2 -5.78 14.53 -25.52
CA GLN A 2 -5.47 13.35 -24.73
C GLN A 2 -4.13 13.58 -24.03
N ALA A 3 -4.10 13.42 -22.74
CA ALA A 3 -2.88 13.53 -21.98
C ALA A 3 -1.83 12.57 -22.57
N PRO A 4 -0.61 13.06 -22.89
CA PRO A 4 0.42 12.26 -23.58
C PRO A 4 0.90 11.03 -22.79
N HIS A 5 0.46 10.89 -21.54
CA HIS A 5 0.83 9.80 -20.63
C HIS A 5 0.04 8.51 -20.83
N PHE A 6 -1.10 8.53 -21.51
CA PHE A 6 -1.93 7.33 -21.66
C PHE A 6 -1.24 6.21 -22.45
N GLY A 7 -0.42 6.55 -23.43
CA GLY A 7 0.36 5.58 -24.19
C GLY A 7 1.49 4.90 -23.39
N ILE A 8 2.07 5.62 -22.45
CA ILE A 8 3.16 5.13 -21.59
C ILE A 8 2.64 4.15 -20.55
N LEU A 9 1.41 4.36 -20.03
CA LEU A 9 0.77 3.47 -19.06
C LEU A 9 0.58 2.04 -19.59
N TYR A 10 0.36 1.88 -20.89
CA TYR A 10 0.18 0.56 -21.49
C TYR A 10 1.48 -0.13 -21.90
N GLN A 11 2.57 0.59 -22.07
CA GLN A 11 3.84 0.03 -22.52
C GLN A 11 4.69 -0.55 -21.40
N ASP A 12 4.55 -0.02 -20.16
CA ASP A 12 5.34 -0.44 -19.00
C ASP A 12 4.54 -1.24 -17.95
N THR A 13 3.41 -1.79 -18.33
CA THR A 13 2.55 -2.50 -17.38
C THR A 13 3.12 -3.85 -16.98
N LYS A 14 3.66 -3.92 -15.78
CA LYS A 14 4.00 -5.19 -15.14
C LYS A 14 2.74 -5.84 -14.57
N PRO A 15 2.63 -7.17 -14.56
CA PRO A 15 1.52 -7.90 -13.92
C PRO A 15 1.72 -7.93 -12.40
N LEU A 16 1.80 -6.75 -11.76
CA LEU A 16 2.15 -6.61 -10.35
C LEU A 16 1.18 -7.37 -9.42
N LEU A 17 -0.10 -7.38 -9.80
CA LEU A 17 -1.16 -8.00 -9.00
C LEU A 17 -1.34 -9.50 -9.28
N LYS A 18 -0.61 -10.04 -10.26
CA LYS A 18 -0.66 -11.48 -10.52
C LYS A 18 -0.22 -12.24 -9.27
N GLY A 19 -1.09 -13.12 -8.79
CA GLY A 19 -0.76 -14.00 -7.68
C GLY A 19 0.41 -14.93 -8.00
N GLU A 20 1.15 -15.31 -7.00
CA GLU A 20 2.24 -16.27 -7.10
C GLU A 20 1.68 -17.70 -7.08
N ASP A 21 2.14 -18.54 -7.99
CA ASP A 21 1.71 -19.93 -8.07
C ASP A 21 2.09 -20.70 -6.79
N GLY A 22 1.18 -21.55 -6.32
CA GLY A 22 1.39 -22.34 -5.10
C GLY A 22 1.00 -21.62 -3.80
N TYR A 23 0.54 -20.39 -3.85
CA TYR A 23 0.04 -19.65 -2.70
C TYR A 23 -1.48 -19.52 -2.73
N ASN A 24 -2.11 -19.68 -1.56
CA ASN A 24 -3.52 -19.36 -1.34
C ASN A 24 -3.62 -18.01 -0.64
N TYR A 25 -4.15 -17.00 -1.32
CA TYR A 25 -4.30 -15.65 -0.78
C TYR A 25 -5.54 -15.57 0.10
N LEU A 26 -5.33 -15.33 1.39
CA LEU A 26 -6.41 -15.24 2.39
C LEU A 26 -7.09 -13.86 2.34
N TYR A 27 -6.31 -12.82 2.13
CA TYR A 27 -6.77 -11.42 2.09
C TYR A 27 -6.18 -10.69 0.90
N ARG A 28 -6.99 -9.88 0.25
CA ARG A 28 -6.61 -8.83 -0.70
C ARG A 28 -7.39 -7.59 -0.33
N ILE A 29 -6.69 -6.54 0.06
CA ILE A 29 -7.31 -5.34 0.63
C ILE A 29 -6.98 -4.13 -0.22
N ASN A 30 -8.01 -3.41 -0.64
CA ASN A 30 -7.89 -2.09 -1.24
C ASN A 30 -7.86 -1.06 -0.12
N CYS A 31 -6.68 -0.67 0.31
CA CYS A 31 -6.47 0.21 1.45
C CYS A 31 -7.05 1.60 1.17
N GLY A 32 -8.08 1.98 1.91
CA GLY A 32 -8.78 3.26 1.76
C GLY A 32 -9.75 3.35 0.58
N GLY A 33 -9.90 2.29 -0.22
CA GLY A 33 -10.82 2.24 -1.36
C GLY A 33 -11.96 1.25 -1.19
N ASP A 34 -12.86 1.27 -2.17
CA ASP A 34 -13.97 0.32 -2.29
C ASP A 34 -13.49 -1.02 -2.86
N ASP A 35 -14.39 -2.00 -2.93
CA ASP A 35 -14.14 -3.27 -3.61
C ASP A 35 -13.67 -3.04 -5.06
N PHE A 36 -12.60 -3.72 -5.43
CA PHE A 36 -12.02 -3.62 -6.76
C PHE A 36 -11.71 -5.02 -7.32
N THR A 37 -12.12 -5.27 -8.55
CA THR A 37 -11.73 -6.51 -9.26
C THR A 37 -10.63 -6.18 -10.25
N ASP A 38 -9.47 -6.83 -10.07
CA ASP A 38 -8.30 -6.60 -10.92
C ASP A 38 -8.41 -7.30 -12.30
N SER A 39 -7.44 -7.05 -13.16
CA SER A 39 -7.39 -7.62 -14.51
C SER A 39 -7.18 -9.14 -14.56
N PHE A 40 -6.91 -9.78 -13.43
CA PHE A 40 -6.84 -11.23 -13.24
C PHE A 40 -8.12 -11.82 -12.68
N GLY A 41 -9.16 -10.99 -12.46
CA GLY A 41 -10.44 -11.41 -11.88
C GLY A 41 -10.39 -11.62 -10.37
N GLN A 42 -9.38 -11.10 -9.67
CA GLN A 42 -9.24 -11.24 -8.23
C GLN A 42 -9.91 -10.05 -7.52
N LEU A 43 -10.72 -10.35 -6.51
CA LEU A 43 -11.38 -9.34 -5.69
C LEU A 43 -10.41 -8.79 -4.64
N TRP A 44 -10.23 -7.50 -4.62
CA TRP A 44 -9.62 -6.71 -3.57
C TRP A 44 -10.74 -6.07 -2.76
N MET A 45 -10.88 -6.48 -1.52
CA MET A 45 -11.95 -6.02 -0.64
C MET A 45 -11.62 -4.62 -0.11
N GLN A 46 -12.65 -3.82 0.08
CA GLN A 46 -12.50 -2.54 0.80
C GLN A 46 -11.94 -2.79 2.21
N ASP A 47 -11.13 -1.88 2.68
CA ASP A 47 -10.76 -1.92 4.08
C ASP A 47 -11.93 -1.39 4.94
N ASN A 48 -12.22 -2.11 6.00
CA ASN A 48 -13.35 -1.78 6.85
C ASN A 48 -12.88 -1.52 8.28
N THR A 49 -13.01 -0.27 8.71
CA THR A 49 -12.63 0.18 10.05
C THR A 49 -13.79 0.20 11.04
N ASN A 50 -15.00 -0.10 10.59
CA ASN A 50 -16.20 0.05 11.41
C ASN A 50 -16.47 -1.15 12.33
N TYR A 51 -15.71 -2.23 12.21
CA TYR A 51 -15.91 -3.42 13.02
C TYR A 51 -14.77 -3.58 14.03
N SER A 52 -15.13 -3.79 15.28
CA SER A 52 -14.20 -4.06 16.38
C SER A 52 -13.33 -5.32 16.20
N ARG A 53 -13.61 -6.11 15.19
CA ARG A 53 -12.84 -7.29 14.74
C ARG A 53 -12.37 -7.13 13.31
N SER A 54 -12.31 -5.91 12.83
CA SER A 54 -11.89 -5.67 11.46
C SER A 54 -10.43 -6.05 11.31
N TRP A 55 -10.17 -6.75 10.23
CA TRP A 55 -8.84 -7.06 9.77
C TRP A 55 -8.15 -5.83 9.14
N ALA A 56 -8.91 -4.77 8.93
CA ALA A 56 -8.50 -3.56 8.25
C ALA A 56 -7.94 -2.50 9.21
N ALA A 57 -7.41 -1.43 8.64
CA ALA A 57 -6.79 -0.33 9.34
C ALA A 57 -7.64 0.21 10.49
N SER A 58 -7.03 0.44 11.62
CA SER A 58 -7.65 1.09 12.76
C SER A 58 -7.21 2.53 12.89
N PHE A 59 -8.07 3.36 13.46
CA PHE A 59 -7.80 4.76 13.72
C PHE A 59 -7.50 5.00 15.18
N ASN A 60 -6.71 6.03 15.40
CA ASN A 60 -6.71 6.67 16.69
C ASN A 60 -8.04 7.43 16.87
N GLU A 61 -8.86 7.02 17.82
CA GLU A 61 -10.12 7.65 18.15
C GLU A 61 -9.96 9.13 18.55
N LEU A 62 -8.80 9.49 19.12
CA LEU A 62 -8.50 10.84 19.55
C LEU A 62 -8.05 11.75 18.41
N ASN A 63 -7.58 11.20 17.29
CA ASN A 63 -7.14 12.00 16.16
C ASN A 63 -7.30 11.25 14.83
N PRO A 64 -8.52 11.24 14.27
CA PRO A 64 -8.82 10.51 13.04
C PRO A 64 -8.07 11.05 11.81
N TYR A 65 -7.47 12.24 11.89
CA TYR A 65 -6.67 12.80 10.79
C TYR A 65 -5.29 12.16 10.65
N LEU A 66 -4.80 11.45 11.66
CA LEU A 66 -3.48 10.82 11.63
C LEU A 66 -3.47 9.47 10.91
N ALA A 67 -4.63 8.84 10.76
CA ALA A 67 -4.80 7.60 10.02
C ALA A 67 -5.97 7.75 9.05
N SER A 68 -5.80 8.52 8.00
CA SER A 68 -6.89 8.86 7.09
C SER A 68 -6.72 8.18 5.73
N GLN A 69 -7.81 8.10 5.00
CA GLN A 69 -7.83 7.65 3.62
C GLN A 69 -7.84 8.84 2.66
N ARG A 70 -7.22 8.66 1.53
CA ARG A 70 -7.14 9.62 0.43
C ARG A 70 -7.25 8.92 -0.90
N THR A 71 -7.50 9.73 -1.92
CA THR A 71 -7.46 9.31 -3.31
C THR A 71 -6.68 10.33 -4.13
N THR A 72 -6.00 9.86 -5.15
CA THR A 72 -5.49 10.67 -6.24
C THR A 72 -6.31 10.41 -7.50
N ASN A 73 -6.41 11.40 -8.38
CA ASN A 73 -7.02 11.23 -9.70
C ASN A 73 -5.96 10.99 -10.78
N ASP A 74 -4.69 11.04 -10.41
CA ASP A 74 -3.60 10.87 -11.34
C ASP A 74 -3.43 9.40 -11.74
N PRO A 75 -3.08 9.13 -13.00
CA PRO A 75 -2.82 7.78 -13.46
C PRO A 75 -1.54 7.23 -12.82
N ILE A 76 -1.61 6.03 -12.24
CA ILE A 76 -0.44 5.39 -11.61
C ILE A 76 0.29 4.52 -12.63
N ARG A 77 1.60 4.77 -12.79
CA ARG A 77 2.46 4.05 -13.75
C ARG A 77 2.83 2.66 -13.25
N GLY A 78 3.19 1.77 -14.15
CA GLY A 78 3.76 0.46 -13.84
C GLY A 78 2.73 -0.63 -13.54
N SER A 79 1.44 -0.34 -13.51
CA SER A 79 0.39 -1.34 -13.31
C SER A 79 -0.74 -1.19 -14.33
N ARG A 80 -1.23 -2.32 -14.85
CA ARG A 80 -2.48 -2.33 -15.64
C ARG A 80 -3.69 -1.94 -14.79
N ASP A 81 -3.66 -2.34 -13.53
CA ASP A 81 -4.72 -2.11 -12.55
C ASP A 81 -4.45 -0.85 -11.73
N TRP A 82 -4.02 0.21 -12.41
CA TRP A 82 -3.58 1.46 -11.81
C TRP A 82 -4.62 2.12 -10.90
N LYS A 83 -5.91 1.86 -11.15
CA LYS A 83 -7.00 2.41 -10.32
C LYS A 83 -6.97 1.88 -8.88
N LEU A 84 -6.48 0.66 -8.64
CA LEU A 84 -6.31 0.14 -7.29
C LEU A 84 -5.35 1.02 -6.48
N PHE A 85 -4.31 1.55 -7.11
CA PHE A 85 -3.30 2.38 -6.47
C PHE A 85 -3.73 3.85 -6.27
N GLN A 86 -4.89 4.25 -6.78
CA GLN A 86 -5.40 5.60 -6.56
C GLN A 86 -5.96 5.83 -5.17
N TYR A 87 -6.27 4.75 -4.45
CA TYR A 87 -6.76 4.80 -3.08
C TYR A 87 -5.66 4.37 -2.13
N PHE A 88 -5.53 5.06 -1.02
CA PHE A 88 -4.53 4.74 -0.02
C PHE A 88 -4.92 5.24 1.37
N ARG A 89 -4.35 4.60 2.38
CA ARG A 89 -4.33 5.13 3.74
C ARG A 89 -2.98 5.69 4.05
N PHE A 90 -2.98 6.71 4.89
CA PHE A 90 -1.75 7.30 5.39
C PHE A 90 -1.85 7.59 6.87
N GLY A 91 -0.73 7.62 7.55
CA GLY A 91 -0.66 7.97 8.95
C GLY A 91 0.76 8.11 9.45
N ARG A 92 0.94 8.91 10.47
CA ARG A 92 2.22 9.06 11.16
C ARG A 92 2.31 8.20 12.41
N HIS A 93 1.18 7.98 13.06
CA HIS A 93 1.05 7.19 14.27
C HIS A 93 -0.22 6.34 14.18
N GLN A 94 -0.17 5.15 14.72
CA GLN A 94 -1.31 4.25 14.87
C GLN A 94 -1.99 3.78 13.56
N LEU A 95 -1.35 3.93 12.41
CA LEU A 95 -1.79 3.21 11.23
C LEU A 95 -1.42 1.74 11.42
N GLU A 96 -2.45 0.88 11.44
CA GLU A 96 -2.23 -0.55 11.58
C GLU A 96 -3.33 -1.36 10.90
N TYR A 97 -2.99 -2.59 10.56
CA TYR A 97 -3.89 -3.60 10.01
C TYR A 97 -3.77 -4.87 10.84
N ASN A 98 -4.91 -5.46 11.16
CA ASN A 98 -4.99 -6.66 11.97
C ASN A 98 -5.76 -7.75 11.22
N PHE A 99 -5.09 -8.86 10.92
CA PHE A 99 -5.65 -9.99 10.18
C PHE A 99 -5.69 -11.23 11.06
N PRO A 100 -6.89 -11.74 11.42
CA PRO A 100 -7.00 -13.04 12.05
C PRO A 100 -6.56 -14.15 11.09
N VAL A 101 -5.51 -14.87 11.46
CA VAL A 101 -4.96 -15.99 10.67
C VAL A 101 -4.47 -17.09 11.59
N ALA A 102 -4.39 -18.33 11.12
CA ALA A 102 -3.78 -19.41 11.89
C ALA A 102 -2.29 -19.16 12.11
N ASP A 103 -1.71 -19.85 13.10
CA ASP A 103 -0.26 -19.82 13.29
C ASP A 103 0.43 -20.46 12.08
N GLY A 104 1.52 -19.85 11.60
CA GLY A 104 2.23 -20.32 10.42
C GLY A 104 3.12 -19.27 9.77
N MET A 105 3.71 -19.64 8.64
CA MET A 105 4.50 -18.73 7.80
C MET A 105 3.60 -18.13 6.72
N TYR A 106 3.67 -16.84 6.56
CA TYR A 106 2.89 -16.08 5.58
C TYR A 106 3.80 -15.32 4.63
N ARG A 107 3.40 -15.31 3.37
CA ARG A 107 3.91 -14.41 2.35
C ARG A 107 2.99 -13.20 2.31
N ILE A 108 3.56 -12.00 2.45
CA ILE A 108 2.84 -10.74 2.49
C ILE A 108 3.32 -9.89 1.32
N GLU A 109 2.38 -9.37 0.57
CA GLU A 109 2.64 -8.48 -0.54
C GLU A 109 2.12 -7.09 -0.21
N PHE A 110 3.01 -6.13 -0.20
CA PHE A 110 2.68 -4.72 -0.06
C PHE A 110 2.70 -4.05 -1.42
N TYR A 111 1.73 -3.18 -1.64
CA TYR A 111 1.59 -2.40 -2.84
C TYR A 111 1.51 -0.93 -2.47
N PHE A 112 2.44 -0.13 -2.96
CA PHE A 112 2.58 1.27 -2.64
C PHE A 112 2.59 2.14 -3.90
N THR A 113 2.27 3.41 -3.71
CA THR A 113 2.52 4.48 -4.66
C THR A 113 2.86 5.76 -3.92
N GLU A 114 3.67 6.66 -4.51
CA GLU A 114 3.93 7.99 -3.98
C GLU A 114 3.10 9.02 -4.75
N PRO A 115 1.91 9.40 -4.26
CA PRO A 115 1.01 10.28 -5.00
C PRO A 115 1.22 11.75 -4.70
N TRP A 116 2.12 12.11 -3.78
CA TRP A 116 2.26 13.46 -3.26
C TRP A 116 3.57 14.13 -3.65
N HIS A 117 4.69 13.50 -3.31
CA HIS A 117 6.00 14.07 -3.59
C HIS A 117 6.32 13.94 -5.08
N GLY A 118 6.75 15.06 -5.70
CA GLY A 118 6.98 15.14 -7.14
C GLY A 118 5.83 15.74 -7.95
N THR A 119 4.71 16.14 -7.30
CA THR A 119 3.64 16.89 -7.97
C THR A 119 4.08 18.32 -8.30
N GLY A 120 3.45 18.93 -9.30
CA GLY A 120 3.60 20.37 -9.57
C GLY A 120 4.53 20.73 -10.71
N GLY A 121 4.77 19.81 -11.63
CA GLY A 121 5.25 20.15 -12.97
C GLY A 121 6.75 20.33 -13.13
N SER A 122 7.55 20.03 -12.13
CA SER A 122 8.98 19.87 -12.32
C SER A 122 9.27 18.37 -12.41
N ALA A 123 9.29 17.86 -13.63
CA ALA A 123 9.63 16.47 -13.96
C ALA A 123 11.04 16.04 -13.48
N SER A 124 11.76 16.92 -12.84
CA SER A 124 13.13 16.75 -12.38
C SER A 124 13.30 16.99 -10.87
N ALA A 125 12.24 17.22 -10.11
CA ALA A 125 12.38 17.36 -8.67
C ALA A 125 12.73 15.99 -8.08
N ASP A 126 13.92 15.88 -7.55
CA ASP A 126 14.33 14.75 -6.72
C ASP A 126 13.62 14.87 -5.37
N CYS A 127 12.78 13.89 -5.06
CA CYS A 127 12.03 13.83 -3.81
C CYS A 127 12.47 12.65 -2.93
N GLU A 128 13.61 12.04 -3.22
CA GLU A 128 14.22 11.02 -2.37
C GLU A 128 14.41 11.56 -0.96
N GLY A 129 14.07 10.75 0.03
CA GLY A 129 14.20 11.13 1.43
C GLY A 129 13.03 11.94 2.01
N LEU A 130 12.06 12.38 1.21
CA LEU A 130 10.91 13.15 1.71
C LEU A 130 9.82 12.29 2.34
N ARG A 131 9.85 10.97 2.10
CA ARG A 131 8.98 10.00 2.76
C ARG A 131 9.79 8.75 3.09
N ILE A 132 10.08 8.56 4.37
CA ILE A 132 10.82 7.39 4.86
C ILE A 132 10.08 6.82 6.05
N PHE A 133 9.77 5.53 6.01
CA PHE A 133 9.10 4.85 7.10
C PHE A 133 9.43 3.35 7.14
N ASP A 134 9.27 2.77 8.31
CA ASP A 134 9.41 1.34 8.53
C ASP A 134 8.06 0.64 8.40
N VAL A 135 8.08 -0.59 7.92
CA VAL A 135 6.95 -1.51 7.99
C VAL A 135 7.32 -2.69 8.88
N ALA A 136 6.49 -2.98 9.84
CA ALA A 136 6.65 -4.14 10.72
C ALA A 136 5.48 -5.11 10.59
N VAL A 137 5.80 -6.39 10.72
CA VAL A 137 4.82 -7.46 10.89
C VAL A 137 5.02 -8.06 12.28
N ASN A 138 3.98 -7.97 13.10
CA ASN A 138 4.06 -8.28 14.53
C ASN A 138 5.22 -7.50 15.17
N ASP A 139 6.18 -8.17 15.77
CA ASP A 139 7.31 -7.55 16.49
C ASP A 139 8.57 -7.39 15.61
N SER A 140 8.46 -7.61 14.30
CA SER A 140 9.63 -7.60 13.41
C SER A 140 9.48 -6.54 12.32
N VAL A 141 10.47 -5.64 12.21
CA VAL A 141 10.60 -4.75 11.04
C VAL A 141 10.95 -5.61 9.83
N VAL A 142 10.16 -5.51 8.78
CA VAL A 142 10.29 -6.29 7.54
C VAL A 142 10.68 -5.44 6.34
N LEU A 143 10.42 -4.14 6.40
CA LEU A 143 10.94 -3.13 5.49
C LEU A 143 11.46 -1.99 6.38
N ASP A 144 12.75 -1.74 6.29
CA ASP A 144 13.49 -0.73 7.03
C ASP A 144 13.77 0.44 6.10
N ASP A 145 13.49 1.66 6.55
CA ASP A 145 13.72 2.90 5.80
C ASP A 145 13.15 2.89 4.38
N LEU A 146 11.92 2.42 4.21
CA LEU A 146 11.28 2.40 2.89
C LEU A 146 11.04 3.82 2.39
N ASP A 147 11.65 4.15 1.24
CA ASP A 147 11.38 5.35 0.46
C ASP A 147 10.66 4.94 -0.84
N ILE A 148 9.35 5.18 -0.90
CA ILE A 148 8.52 4.78 -2.05
C ILE A 148 8.93 5.56 -3.30
N TRP A 149 9.32 6.84 -3.12
CA TRP A 149 9.74 7.67 -4.25
C TRP A 149 11.03 7.17 -4.88
N ALA A 150 12.02 6.79 -4.07
CA ALA A 150 13.27 6.19 -4.55
C ALA A 150 13.02 4.87 -5.30
N GLU A 151 12.00 4.10 -4.89
CA GLU A 151 11.63 2.82 -5.52
C GLU A 151 10.93 2.95 -6.88
N SER A 152 10.03 3.91 -7.02
CA SER A 152 9.14 3.98 -8.20
C SER A 152 8.86 5.39 -8.72
N GLY A 153 9.34 6.43 -8.04
CA GLY A 153 9.07 7.82 -8.36
C GLY A 153 7.63 8.23 -8.09
N HIS A 154 7.31 9.46 -8.45
CA HIS A 154 5.96 9.98 -8.36
C HIS A 154 4.98 9.17 -9.21
N ASP A 155 3.82 8.83 -8.64
CA ASP A 155 2.76 8.03 -9.29
C ASP A 155 3.26 6.70 -9.89
N GLY A 156 4.30 6.11 -9.32
CA GLY A 156 4.78 4.80 -9.70
C GLY A 156 4.25 3.70 -8.77
N ALA A 157 3.76 2.60 -9.34
CA ALA A 157 3.37 1.42 -8.58
C ALA A 157 4.60 0.64 -8.12
N CYS A 158 4.68 0.37 -6.83
CA CYS A 158 5.75 -0.40 -6.18
C CYS A 158 5.16 -1.63 -5.50
N LYS A 159 5.84 -2.79 -5.62
CA LYS A 159 5.49 -4.02 -4.92
C LYS A 159 6.67 -4.48 -4.07
N LYS A 160 6.40 -4.76 -2.80
CA LYS A 160 7.34 -5.41 -1.88
C LYS A 160 6.77 -6.75 -1.42
N VAL A 161 7.62 -7.74 -1.30
CA VAL A 161 7.27 -9.08 -0.83
C VAL A 161 8.11 -9.43 0.38
N VAL A 162 7.46 -9.79 1.46
CA VAL A 162 8.12 -10.21 2.70
C VAL A 162 7.51 -11.52 3.21
N TYR A 163 8.22 -12.15 4.14
CA TYR A 163 7.76 -13.36 4.82
C TYR A 163 7.78 -13.13 6.32
N ALA A 164 6.72 -13.57 6.99
CA ALA A 164 6.63 -13.46 8.44
C ALA A 164 6.02 -14.71 9.07
N ILE A 165 6.47 -15.03 10.26
CA ILE A 165 5.89 -16.11 11.08
C ILE A 165 4.86 -15.49 12.02
N VAL A 166 3.64 -16.00 11.97
CA VAL A 166 2.56 -15.64 12.88
C VAL A 166 2.45 -16.65 14.00
N LYS A 167 2.31 -16.16 15.22
CA LYS A 167 1.99 -16.91 16.42
C LYS A 167 0.89 -16.20 17.19
N GLY A 168 -0.05 -16.96 17.75
CA GLY A 168 -1.15 -16.40 18.52
C GLY A 168 -2.35 -15.95 17.68
N GLY A 169 -2.45 -16.39 16.43
CA GLY A 169 -3.68 -16.23 15.63
C GLY A 169 -3.90 -14.83 15.04
N LEU A 170 -2.92 -13.92 15.10
CA LEU A 170 -3.05 -12.55 14.60
C LEU A 170 -1.80 -12.12 13.83
N LEU A 171 -1.99 -11.68 12.59
CA LEU A 171 -0.99 -10.98 11.81
C LEU A 171 -1.30 -9.47 11.89
N LYS A 172 -0.42 -8.73 12.55
CA LYS A 172 -0.51 -7.28 12.70
C LYS A 172 0.52 -6.62 11.79
N ILE A 173 0.08 -5.70 10.94
CA ILE A 173 0.95 -4.83 10.15
C ILE A 173 0.88 -3.44 10.76
N HIS A 174 2.02 -2.83 11.04
CA HIS A 174 2.09 -1.48 11.58
C HIS A 174 3.36 -0.77 11.12
N PHE A 175 3.44 0.53 11.41
CA PHE A 175 4.49 1.43 10.95
C PHE A 175 5.18 2.03 12.19
N PRO A 176 6.20 1.33 12.75
CA PRO A 176 6.76 1.69 14.07
C PRO A 176 7.54 2.99 14.03
N GLU A 177 8.19 3.29 12.93
CA GLU A 177 8.96 4.52 12.75
C GLU A 177 8.60 5.21 11.44
N VAL A 178 8.39 6.53 11.50
CA VAL A 178 8.20 7.41 10.35
C VAL A 178 9.21 8.53 10.47
N LYS A 179 10.32 8.41 9.76
CA LYS A 179 11.45 9.36 9.80
C LYS A 179 11.15 10.63 9.03
N ALA A 180 10.46 10.51 7.90
CA ALA A 180 10.04 11.65 7.08
C ALA A 180 8.66 11.42 6.48
N GLY A 181 7.87 12.49 6.32
CA GLY A 181 6.55 12.44 5.74
C GLY A 181 5.53 11.68 6.61
N GLN A 182 4.86 10.72 6.01
CA GLN A 182 3.86 9.84 6.63
C GLN A 182 3.97 8.46 5.99
N ALA A 183 3.67 7.36 6.73
CA ALA A 183 3.50 6.04 6.13
C ALA A 183 2.28 6.03 5.20
N LEU A 184 2.37 5.22 4.15
CA LEU A 184 1.31 5.00 3.15
C LEU A 184 0.92 3.54 3.09
#